data_bf87561c0cdce0ad93f02b3c6f7c2bbd
#
_entry.id   bf87561c0cdce0ad93f02b3c6f7c2bbd
#
_cell.length_a   1.000
_cell.length_b   1.000
_cell.length_c   1.000
_cell.angle_alpha   90.00
_cell.angle_beta   90.00
_cell.angle_gamma   90.00
#
_symmetry.space_group_name_H-M   'P 1'
#
loop_
_entity.id
_entity.type
_entity.pdbx_description
1 polymer ?
#
loop_
_entity_poly.entity_id
_entity_poly.type
_entity_poly.pdbx_seq_one_letter_code
_entity_poly.pdbx_strand_id
1 'polypeptide(L)'
;MYPGKWSHREVIRWGGVDLMQPCKVIIFGGTTEGRELARILADRGALVTVSVATELGEEMLRDIFSEEEPGHFRTLVGRMNVEEMQGIIREFDICYDATHPYALEVTANLREACRKTGTQYIRVIRKEAERAESDIGQGDVQQSETAQDSEAVQQSETAQGSEAVRQSETVRGSETVPKSESDQKSKAVQKPEDGQRSDFVILVRSAADAAAYLFGTKGNILLTTGSKELGAYAEIPRERMYVRVLPTHDSIAACEAADVPHRNIIAMFGPFSQRMNEAMLEQYHISYLVTKEAGRNGGFEEKMQAAKRCGVKAIVIRRPEDSGVTVEGAAAMLRIP
;
A
#
# COMPACT_ATOMS: atom_id res chain seq x y z
N MET A 1 29.07 5.79 -10.93
CA MET A 1 30.20 6.67 -10.49
C MET A 1 29.56 7.80 -9.71
N TYR A 2 29.59 7.73 -8.36
CA TYR A 2 28.96 8.74 -7.50
C TYR A 2 29.87 9.97 -7.40
N PRO A 3 29.45 11.13 -7.85
CA PRO A 3 30.25 12.35 -7.72
C PRO A 3 29.99 12.99 -6.35
N GLY A 4 31.05 13.18 -5.59
CA GLY A 4 31.09 14.09 -4.47
C GLY A 4 31.32 13.46 -3.12
N LYS A 5 32.58 13.27 -2.76
CA LYS A 5 33.02 13.03 -1.38
C LYS A 5 32.76 14.29 -0.56
N TRP A 6 31.99 14.18 0.49
CA TRP A 6 31.96 15.17 1.57
C TRP A 6 33.21 14.93 2.40
N SER A 7 34.14 15.89 2.43
CA SER A 7 35.31 15.85 3.29
C SER A 7 34.94 16.23 4.73
N HIS A 8 35.67 15.61 5.65
CA HIS A 8 35.56 15.69 7.10
C HIS A 8 35.21 17.11 7.65
N ARG A 9 34.54 17.13 8.81
CA ARG A 9 34.18 18.28 9.64
C ARG A 9 35.33 19.30 9.70
N GLU A 10 35.28 20.33 8.90
CA GLU A 10 36.09 21.53 9.08
C GLU A 10 35.22 22.59 9.75
N VAL A 11 35.63 22.99 10.96
CA VAL A 11 35.06 24.16 11.62
C VAL A 11 35.53 25.39 10.85
N ILE A 12 34.66 25.99 10.06
CA ILE A 12 34.95 27.25 9.39
C ILE A 12 34.81 28.36 10.43
N ARG A 13 35.95 28.82 10.94
CA ARG A 13 36.02 30.06 11.76
C ARG A 13 35.98 31.27 10.88
N TRP A 14 34.89 31.97 10.91
CA TRP A 14 34.79 33.31 10.32
C TRP A 14 34.44 34.32 11.41
N GLY A 15 35.35 35.32 11.65
CA GLY A 15 35.06 36.40 12.55
C GLY A 15 34.87 36.05 14.03
N GLY A 16 35.43 34.93 14.54
CA GLY A 16 35.34 34.53 15.96
C GLY A 16 34.06 33.85 16.38
N VAL A 17 33.15 33.56 15.47
CA VAL A 17 31.95 32.77 15.72
C VAL A 17 32.18 31.37 15.15
N ASP A 18 32.03 30.33 15.98
CA ASP A 18 31.98 28.95 15.53
C ASP A 18 30.67 28.76 14.75
N LEU A 19 30.74 28.82 13.43
CA LEU A 19 29.61 28.43 12.57
C LEU A 19 29.44 26.92 12.71
N MET A 20 28.48 26.50 13.50
CA MET A 20 28.14 25.08 13.65
C MET A 20 27.73 24.54 12.29
N GLN A 21 28.33 23.41 11.89
CA GLN A 21 27.98 22.76 10.65
C GLN A 21 26.52 22.30 10.69
N PRO A 22 25.76 22.50 9.61
CA PRO A 22 24.37 22.05 9.54
C PRO A 22 24.29 20.54 9.74
N CYS A 23 23.31 20.07 10.49
CA CYS A 23 23.07 18.66 10.71
C CYS A 23 22.75 17.95 9.41
N LYS A 24 23.43 16.83 9.13
CA LYS A 24 23.22 16.02 7.94
C LYS A 24 22.22 14.91 8.27
N VAL A 25 21.12 14.87 7.56
CA VAL A 25 20.07 13.86 7.79
C VAL A 25 19.77 13.08 6.52
N ILE A 26 19.56 11.78 6.67
CA ILE A 26 19.06 10.95 5.58
C ILE A 26 17.68 10.39 5.94
N ILE A 27 16.74 10.48 5.01
CA ILE A 27 15.37 9.99 5.15
C ILE A 27 15.15 8.89 4.13
N PHE A 28 14.84 7.69 4.58
CA PHE A 28 14.45 6.59 3.70
C PHE A 28 12.93 6.54 3.58
N GLY A 29 12.39 6.68 2.35
CA GLY A 29 10.98 6.52 2.04
C GLY A 29 10.37 7.70 1.29
N GLY A 30 9.60 7.38 0.25
CA GLY A 30 8.81 8.32 -0.54
C GLY A 30 7.37 8.51 -0.03
N THR A 31 7.10 8.20 1.25
CA THR A 31 5.78 8.36 1.87
C THR A 31 5.46 9.85 2.08
N THR A 32 4.19 10.15 2.31
CA THR A 32 3.76 11.52 2.66
C THR A 32 4.51 12.03 3.89
N GLU A 33 4.67 11.17 4.91
CA GLU A 33 5.36 11.49 6.16
C GLU A 33 6.85 11.79 5.91
N GLY A 34 7.51 11.01 5.04
CA GLY A 34 8.91 11.23 4.68
C GLY A 34 9.12 12.56 3.96
N ARG A 35 8.21 12.90 3.06
CA ARG A 35 8.25 14.18 2.31
C ARG A 35 7.98 15.38 3.19
N GLU A 36 6.98 15.29 4.07
CA GLU A 36 6.66 16.33 5.05
C GLU A 36 7.83 16.58 6.01
N LEU A 37 8.41 15.49 6.54
CA LEU A 37 9.59 15.59 7.40
C LEU A 37 10.76 16.23 6.68
N ALA A 38 11.03 15.85 5.42
CA ALA A 38 12.11 16.39 4.63
C ALA A 38 12.00 17.92 4.49
N ARG A 39 10.79 18.41 4.22
CA ARG A 39 10.51 19.86 4.15
C ARG A 39 10.76 20.56 5.48
N ILE A 40 10.19 20.03 6.56
CA ILE A 40 10.36 20.64 7.90
C ILE A 40 11.83 20.71 8.30
N LEU A 41 12.62 19.67 8.01
CA LEU A 41 14.05 19.63 8.36
C LEU A 41 14.88 20.57 7.49
N ALA A 42 14.57 20.68 6.20
CA ALA A 42 15.21 21.63 5.29
C ALA A 42 14.90 23.09 5.70
N ASP A 43 13.65 23.41 6.02
CA ASP A 43 13.22 24.73 6.52
C ASP A 43 13.94 25.12 7.83
N ARG A 44 14.38 24.11 8.60
CA ARG A 44 15.19 24.31 9.83
C ARG A 44 16.70 24.38 9.55
N GLY A 45 17.14 24.35 8.30
CA GLY A 45 18.55 24.46 7.91
C GLY A 45 19.35 23.17 7.99
N ALA A 46 18.72 21.99 8.07
CA ALA A 46 19.41 20.72 7.95
C ALA A 46 19.80 20.43 6.49
N LEU A 47 20.88 19.69 6.29
CA LEU A 47 21.24 19.11 4.99
C LEU A 47 20.48 17.79 4.83
N VAL A 48 19.42 17.80 4.04
CA VAL A 48 18.50 16.68 3.90
C VAL A 48 18.82 15.87 2.64
N THR A 49 18.97 14.56 2.82
CA THR A 49 19.02 13.60 1.72
C THR A 49 17.83 12.67 1.84
N VAL A 50 17.04 12.50 0.77
CA VAL A 50 15.93 11.55 0.74
C VAL A 50 16.26 10.40 -0.19
N SER A 51 16.20 9.17 0.34
CA SER A 51 16.39 7.96 -0.44
C SER A 51 15.03 7.34 -0.80
N VAL A 52 14.81 7.15 -2.10
CA VAL A 52 13.61 6.52 -2.66
C VAL A 52 13.96 5.33 -3.53
N ALA A 53 13.09 4.33 -3.56
CA ALA A 53 13.37 3.08 -4.27
C ALA A 53 13.18 3.16 -5.80
N THR A 54 12.51 4.21 -6.30
CA THR A 54 12.10 4.31 -7.71
C THR A 54 12.18 5.75 -8.21
N GLU A 55 12.36 5.93 -9.53
CA GLU A 55 12.31 7.23 -10.22
C GLU A 55 10.99 7.96 -9.97
N LEU A 56 9.87 7.22 -9.92
CA LEU A 56 8.58 7.79 -9.56
C LEU A 56 8.58 8.45 -8.18
N GLY A 57 9.25 7.82 -7.20
CA GLY A 57 9.43 8.42 -5.87
C GLY A 57 10.22 9.72 -5.93
N GLU A 58 11.18 9.82 -6.84
CA GLU A 58 11.93 11.06 -7.09
C GLU A 58 11.07 12.14 -7.74
N GLU A 59 10.28 11.81 -8.76
CA GLU A 59 9.35 12.76 -9.38
C GLU A 59 8.41 13.39 -8.35
N MET A 60 7.86 12.58 -7.44
CA MET A 60 6.99 13.06 -6.36
C MET A 60 7.70 13.98 -5.35
N LEU A 61 9.03 13.91 -5.25
CA LEU A 61 9.84 14.82 -4.43
C LEU A 61 10.12 16.13 -5.13
N ARG A 62 10.33 16.13 -6.44
CA ARG A 62 10.56 17.34 -7.25
C ARG A 62 9.42 18.33 -7.17
N ASP A 63 8.17 17.83 -7.06
CA ASP A 63 6.99 18.69 -6.91
C ASP A 63 6.97 19.49 -5.59
N ILE A 64 7.76 19.07 -4.60
CA ILE A 64 7.78 19.66 -3.26
C ILE A 64 8.97 20.59 -3.06
N PHE A 65 10.08 20.26 -3.68
CA PHE A 65 11.33 21.03 -3.59
C PHE A 65 11.56 21.72 -4.93
N SER A 66 11.36 23.04 -4.95
CA SER A 66 11.67 23.86 -6.12
C SER A 66 13.17 23.84 -6.40
N GLU A 67 13.54 23.96 -7.68
CA GLU A 67 14.95 24.05 -8.13
C GLU A 67 15.70 25.28 -7.58
N GLU A 68 15.01 26.17 -6.88
CA GLU A 68 15.53 27.46 -6.39
C GLU A 68 16.32 27.38 -5.07
N GLU A 69 16.35 26.22 -4.41
CA GLU A 69 17.16 25.99 -3.20
C GLU A 69 18.27 24.94 -3.40
N PRO A 70 19.25 25.17 -4.26
CA PRO A 70 20.33 24.23 -4.52
C PRO A 70 21.33 24.23 -3.36
N GLY A 71 21.18 23.33 -2.42
CA GLY A 71 22.21 23.15 -1.38
C GLY A 71 21.75 22.39 -0.14
N HIS A 72 20.48 22.43 0.20
CA HIS A 72 19.96 21.81 1.41
C HIS A 72 19.27 20.47 1.17
N PHE A 73 18.98 20.10 -0.08
CA PHE A 73 18.22 18.90 -0.43
C PHE A 73 18.91 18.07 -1.51
N ARG A 74 18.88 16.74 -1.34
CA ARG A 74 19.36 15.74 -2.30
C ARG A 74 18.44 14.54 -2.37
N THR A 75 18.38 13.89 -3.53
CA THR A 75 17.69 12.62 -3.74
C THR A 75 18.68 11.52 -4.06
N LEU A 76 18.42 10.32 -3.52
CA LEU A 76 19.08 9.07 -3.89
C LEU A 76 18.01 8.12 -4.40
N VAL A 77 18.16 7.66 -5.64
CA VAL A 77 17.21 6.74 -6.28
C VAL A 77 17.82 5.35 -6.37
N GLY A 78 17.07 4.36 -5.98
CA GLY A 78 17.44 2.95 -6.10
C GLY A 78 17.19 2.15 -4.84
N ARG A 79 17.12 0.82 -5.03
CA ARG A 79 17.07 -0.12 -3.91
C ARG A 79 18.49 -0.40 -3.45
N MET A 80 18.67 -0.51 -2.15
CA MET A 80 19.97 -0.72 -1.52
C MET A 80 19.92 -1.97 -0.63
N ASN A 81 21.00 -2.74 -0.66
CA ASN A 81 21.24 -3.78 0.33
C ASN A 81 21.82 -3.17 1.62
N VAL A 82 22.05 -4.01 2.66
CA VAL A 82 22.53 -3.55 3.98
C VAL A 82 23.90 -2.90 3.90
N GLU A 83 24.82 -3.45 3.08
CA GLU A 83 26.19 -2.96 2.91
C GLU A 83 26.21 -1.58 2.24
N GLU A 84 25.40 -1.40 1.20
CA GLU A 84 25.22 -0.11 0.52
C GLU A 84 24.63 0.93 1.47
N MET A 85 23.60 0.56 2.25
CA MET A 85 23.03 1.41 3.28
C MET A 85 24.08 1.85 4.31
N GLN A 86 24.91 0.93 4.81
CA GLN A 86 25.99 1.25 5.75
C GLN A 86 27.01 2.23 5.15
N GLY A 87 27.35 2.01 3.87
CA GLY A 87 28.27 2.88 3.14
C GLY A 87 27.83 4.34 3.12
N ILE A 88 26.51 4.54 3.00
CA ILE A 88 25.90 5.88 2.89
C ILE A 88 25.58 6.45 4.27
N ILE A 89 24.90 5.69 5.14
CA ILE A 89 24.38 6.16 6.43
C ILE A 89 25.48 6.70 7.34
N ARG A 90 26.69 6.17 7.27
CA ARG A 90 27.82 6.65 8.08
C ARG A 90 28.20 8.13 7.87
N GLU A 91 27.74 8.73 6.78
CA GLU A 91 28.02 10.13 6.45
C GLU A 91 27.00 11.10 7.06
N PHE A 92 25.99 10.57 7.76
CA PHE A 92 24.88 11.32 8.32
C PHE A 92 24.83 11.23 9.84
N ASP A 93 24.32 12.29 10.47
CA ASP A 93 24.13 12.36 11.91
C ASP A 93 22.89 11.57 12.34
N ILE A 94 21.82 11.64 11.53
CA ILE A 94 20.54 10.98 11.81
C ILE A 94 20.01 10.27 10.56
N CYS A 95 19.53 9.05 10.74
CA CYS A 95 18.81 8.28 9.74
C CYS A 95 17.33 8.17 10.16
N TYR A 96 16.45 8.75 9.36
CA TYR A 96 15.00 8.64 9.52
C TYR A 96 14.46 7.54 8.61
N ASP A 97 13.75 6.59 9.20
CA ASP A 97 13.02 5.55 8.46
C ASP A 97 11.54 5.96 8.36
N ALA A 98 11.19 6.58 7.24
CA ALA A 98 9.83 6.93 6.85
C ALA A 98 9.31 6.00 5.76
N THR A 99 9.80 4.76 5.69
CA THR A 99 9.32 3.76 4.74
C THR A 99 7.89 3.33 5.07
N HIS A 100 7.21 2.77 4.06
CA HIS A 100 5.85 2.26 4.26
C HIS A 100 5.83 1.16 5.34
N PRO A 101 4.84 1.10 6.23
CA PRO A 101 4.77 0.13 7.33
C PRO A 101 4.91 -1.34 6.91
N TYR A 102 4.53 -1.66 5.68
CA TYR A 102 4.69 -3.01 5.12
C TYR A 102 6.09 -3.28 4.51
N ALA A 103 7.00 -2.32 4.55
CA ALA A 103 8.38 -2.49 4.05
C ALA A 103 9.31 -3.04 5.15
N LEU A 104 8.91 -4.14 5.78
CA LEU A 104 9.57 -4.74 6.95
C LEU A 104 11.05 -5.05 6.72
N GLU A 105 11.39 -5.55 5.53
CA GLU A 105 12.77 -5.87 5.15
C GLU A 105 13.64 -4.62 5.15
N VAL A 106 13.19 -3.55 4.51
CA VAL A 106 13.94 -2.27 4.45
C VAL A 106 14.12 -1.69 5.85
N THR A 107 13.07 -1.69 6.68
CA THR A 107 13.14 -1.25 8.08
C THR A 107 14.16 -2.08 8.88
N ALA A 108 14.18 -3.40 8.72
CA ALA A 108 15.16 -4.26 9.38
C ALA A 108 16.59 -3.95 8.92
N ASN A 109 16.78 -3.77 7.61
CA ASN A 109 18.08 -3.44 7.02
C ASN A 109 18.60 -2.07 7.49
N LEU A 110 17.72 -1.07 7.60
CA LEU A 110 18.06 0.26 8.13
C LEU A 110 18.48 0.23 9.59
N ARG A 111 17.74 -0.50 10.43
CA ARG A 111 18.11 -0.69 11.85
C ARG A 111 19.48 -1.33 11.99
N GLU A 112 19.75 -2.37 11.19
CA GLU A 112 21.04 -3.06 11.22
C GLU A 112 22.17 -2.16 10.70
N ALA A 113 21.95 -1.41 9.63
CA ALA A 113 22.92 -0.48 9.07
C ALA A 113 23.28 0.63 10.08
N CYS A 114 22.27 1.24 10.70
CA CYS A 114 22.44 2.27 11.73
C CYS A 114 23.18 1.73 12.96
N ARG A 115 22.83 0.51 13.41
CA ARG A 115 23.53 -0.15 14.52
C ARG A 115 25.02 -0.34 14.24
N LYS A 116 25.38 -0.72 13.01
CA LYS A 116 26.77 -0.95 12.60
C LYS A 116 27.55 0.35 12.39
N THR A 117 26.91 1.42 11.95
CA THR A 117 27.56 2.72 11.72
C THR A 117 27.60 3.60 12.95
N GLY A 118 26.78 3.33 13.97
CA GLY A 118 26.58 4.19 15.14
C GLY A 118 25.70 5.42 14.84
N THR A 119 25.09 5.50 13.67
CA THR A 119 24.18 6.60 13.29
C THR A 119 22.85 6.47 14.05
N GLN A 120 22.33 7.59 14.52
CA GLN A 120 21.05 7.60 15.23
C GLN A 120 19.92 7.18 14.27
N TYR A 121 19.17 6.13 14.64
CA TYR A 121 17.99 5.66 13.89
C TYR A 121 16.69 6.17 14.52
N ILE A 122 15.81 6.73 13.71
CA ILE A 122 14.50 7.20 14.13
C ILE A 122 13.43 6.65 13.16
N ARG A 123 12.50 5.81 13.68
CA ARG A 123 11.34 5.36 12.93
C ARG A 123 10.27 6.43 12.93
N VAL A 124 9.83 6.86 11.75
CA VAL A 124 8.76 7.85 11.56
C VAL A 124 7.49 7.13 11.17
N ILE A 125 6.44 7.34 11.94
CA ILE A 125 5.13 6.74 11.70
C ILE A 125 4.09 7.84 11.52
N ARG A 126 3.01 7.48 10.84
CA ARG A 126 1.82 8.33 10.76
C ARG A 126 1.21 8.46 12.15
N LYS A 127 0.82 9.68 12.53
CA LYS A 127 -0.04 9.90 13.68
C LYS A 127 -1.26 9.00 13.52
N GLU A 128 -1.50 8.11 14.49
CA GLU A 128 -2.75 7.37 14.53
C GLU A 128 -3.85 8.44 14.59
N ALA A 129 -4.63 8.58 13.53
CA ALA A 129 -5.93 9.19 13.67
C ALA A 129 -6.60 8.39 14.77
N GLU A 130 -7.01 9.05 15.85
CA GLU A 130 -7.78 8.45 16.94
C GLU A 130 -8.68 7.41 16.31
N ARG A 131 -8.51 6.16 16.71
CA ARG A 131 -9.32 5.06 16.22
C ARG A 131 -10.75 5.50 16.40
N ALA A 132 -11.41 5.89 15.34
CA ALA A 132 -12.84 5.90 15.28
C ALA A 132 -13.30 4.45 15.37
N GLU A 133 -13.20 3.87 16.56
CA GLU A 133 -13.87 2.61 16.93
C GLU A 133 -15.38 2.78 16.90
N SER A 134 -15.88 4.02 16.66
CA SER A 134 -17.30 4.37 16.69
C SER A 134 -18.02 4.42 15.36
N ASP A 135 -17.35 4.37 14.21
CA ASP A 135 -18.04 4.64 12.93
C ASP A 135 -18.32 3.44 12.02
N ILE A 136 -18.06 2.22 12.46
CA ILE A 136 -18.50 1.03 11.71
C ILE A 136 -19.88 0.53 12.18
N GLY A 137 -20.53 1.17 13.14
CA GLY A 137 -21.71 0.63 13.81
C GLY A 137 -22.94 1.50 14.04
N GLN A 138 -23.00 2.77 13.66
CA GLN A 138 -24.26 3.55 13.82
C GLN A 138 -24.41 4.59 12.71
N GLY A 139 -25.04 4.20 11.62
CA GLY A 139 -25.61 5.12 10.64
C GLY A 139 -27.04 5.41 11.04
N ASP A 140 -27.27 6.54 11.70
CA ASP A 140 -28.60 7.07 11.97
C ASP A 140 -29.33 7.36 10.66
N VAL A 141 -30.50 6.73 10.56
CA VAL A 141 -31.54 7.08 9.60
C VAL A 141 -32.07 8.46 9.99
N GLN A 142 -31.61 9.50 9.33
CA GLN A 142 -32.36 10.75 9.28
C GLN A 142 -33.05 10.87 7.92
N GLN A 143 -34.35 10.65 7.98
CA GLN A 143 -35.30 11.07 6.96
C GLN A 143 -35.22 12.59 6.81
N SER A 144 -35.00 13.07 5.61
CA SER A 144 -35.44 14.41 5.20
C SER A 144 -36.30 14.30 3.96
N GLU A 145 -37.59 14.45 4.19
CA GLU A 145 -38.61 14.76 3.19
C GLU A 145 -38.38 16.15 2.57
N THR A 146 -38.94 16.27 1.39
CA THR A 146 -39.25 17.47 0.56
C THR A 146 -38.26 17.70 -0.58
N ALA A 147 -38.68 17.97 -1.80
CA ALA A 147 -39.94 18.21 -2.48
C ALA A 147 -39.76 17.95 -3.99
N GLN A 148 -40.85 17.51 -4.59
CA GLN A 148 -41.37 17.68 -5.94
C GLN A 148 -40.66 18.72 -6.84
N ASP A 149 -40.40 18.40 -8.11
CA ASP A 149 -41.28 18.64 -9.26
C ASP A 149 -40.67 18.18 -10.59
N SER A 150 -41.50 17.44 -11.34
CA SER A 150 -41.82 17.45 -12.77
C SER A 150 -40.69 17.71 -13.79
N GLU A 151 -40.53 16.92 -14.85
CA GLU A 151 -41.41 16.74 -15.99
C GLU A 151 -40.94 15.59 -16.91
N ALA A 152 -41.94 15.00 -17.49
CA ALA A 152 -41.88 13.90 -18.45
C ALA A 152 -41.36 14.35 -19.84
N VAL A 153 -40.70 13.43 -20.57
CA VAL A 153 -40.87 13.27 -22.00
C VAL A 153 -40.79 11.80 -22.40
N GLN A 154 -41.77 11.44 -23.18
CA GLN A 154 -42.21 10.17 -23.70
C GLN A 154 -41.28 9.50 -24.71
N GLN A 155 -41.34 8.16 -24.64
CA GLN A 155 -41.60 7.20 -25.73
C GLN A 155 -40.75 7.22 -27.01
N SER A 156 -40.17 6.10 -27.35
CA SER A 156 -40.62 5.33 -28.53
C SER A 156 -40.06 3.87 -28.51
N GLU A 157 -41.00 2.99 -28.73
CA GLU A 157 -40.97 1.58 -29.04
C GLU A 157 -40.18 1.24 -30.32
N THR A 158 -39.63 0.06 -30.40
CA THR A 158 -39.97 -1.07 -31.29
C THR A 158 -38.88 -2.10 -31.16
N ALA A 159 -39.13 -3.31 -30.72
CA ALA A 159 -39.81 -4.50 -31.18
C ALA A 159 -39.01 -5.36 -32.18
N GLN A 160 -39.01 -6.67 -31.87
CA GLN A 160 -38.84 -7.87 -32.73
C GLN A 160 -37.40 -8.30 -33.01
N GLY A 161 -37.04 -9.55 -32.90
CA GLY A 161 -37.75 -10.81 -32.69
C GLY A 161 -36.79 -11.97 -32.89
N SER A 162 -37.18 -13.07 -32.27
CA SER A 162 -37.08 -14.50 -32.69
C SER A 162 -35.67 -15.09 -32.87
N GLU A 163 -35.36 -16.28 -32.55
CA GLU A 163 -35.86 -17.63 -32.27
C GLU A 163 -34.62 -18.51 -32.03
N ALA A 164 -34.57 -19.23 -30.98
CA ALA A 164 -34.72 -20.68 -30.79
C ALA A 164 -33.93 -21.60 -31.75
N VAL A 165 -33.18 -22.54 -31.16
CA VAL A 165 -33.09 -23.98 -31.46
C VAL A 165 -32.12 -24.64 -30.45
N ARG A 166 -32.59 -25.37 -29.48
CA ARG A 166 -32.75 -26.83 -29.24
C ARG A 166 -31.50 -27.71 -29.30
N GLN A 167 -31.26 -28.34 -28.12
CA GLN A 167 -31.06 -29.78 -27.85
C GLN A 167 -29.85 -30.47 -28.49
N SER A 168 -29.08 -31.24 -27.82
CA SER A 168 -29.16 -32.52 -27.08
C SER A 168 -27.70 -32.94 -26.78
N GLU A 169 -27.25 -33.78 -25.97
CA GLU A 169 -27.71 -35.00 -25.32
C GLU A 169 -26.71 -35.46 -24.26
N THR A 170 -27.19 -36.18 -23.36
CA THR A 170 -26.60 -36.94 -22.25
C THR A 170 -25.62 -38.02 -22.72
N VAL A 171 -24.48 -38.19 -22.02
CA VAL A 171 -23.86 -39.50 -21.81
C VAL A 171 -23.34 -39.66 -20.41
N ARG A 172 -23.89 -40.70 -19.76
CA ARG A 172 -23.43 -41.22 -18.46
C ARG A 172 -22.14 -42.02 -18.64
N GLY A 173 -21.25 -41.94 -17.67
CA GLY A 173 -20.17 -42.89 -17.51
C GLY A 173 -19.66 -42.83 -16.05
N SER A 174 -20.15 -43.82 -15.28
CA SER A 174 -19.67 -44.12 -13.93
C SER A 174 -18.37 -44.88 -14.00
N GLU A 175 -17.38 -44.48 -13.23
CA GLU A 175 -16.37 -45.40 -12.70
C GLU A 175 -15.85 -44.95 -11.35
N THR A 176 -15.95 -45.88 -10.44
CA THR A 176 -15.55 -45.86 -9.04
C THR A 176 -14.10 -46.28 -8.85
N VAL A 177 -13.51 -45.85 -7.69
CA VAL A 177 -12.45 -46.51 -6.88
C VAL A 177 -11.07 -45.86 -6.91
N PRO A 178 -10.29 -45.92 -5.84
CA PRO A 178 -10.55 -46.05 -4.41
C PRO A 178 -9.88 -44.97 -3.51
N LYS A 179 -10.31 -45.02 -2.25
CA LYS A 179 -9.71 -44.32 -1.09
C LYS A 179 -8.27 -44.76 -0.83
N SER A 180 -7.38 -43.80 -0.59
CA SER A 180 -6.20 -44.01 0.24
C SER A 180 -6.20 -42.95 1.34
N GLU A 181 -6.34 -43.41 2.56
CA GLU A 181 -6.14 -42.66 3.79
C GLU A 181 -4.65 -42.28 3.89
N SER A 182 -4.38 -41.00 4.09
CA SER A 182 -3.18 -40.55 4.78
C SER A 182 -3.54 -39.38 5.66
N ASP A 183 -3.59 -39.68 6.96
CA ASP A 183 -3.64 -38.75 8.07
C ASP A 183 -2.52 -37.70 7.96
N GLN A 184 -2.89 -36.47 7.72
CA GLN A 184 -2.08 -35.33 8.14
C GLN A 184 -2.95 -34.37 8.92
N LYS A 185 -2.67 -34.31 10.22
CA LYS A 185 -3.24 -33.39 11.20
C LYS A 185 -3.20 -31.95 10.68
N SER A 186 -4.32 -31.46 10.19
CA SER A 186 -4.56 -30.04 10.04
C SER A 186 -4.65 -29.39 11.43
N LYS A 187 -3.68 -28.53 11.75
CA LYS A 187 -3.76 -27.61 12.87
C LYS A 187 -4.98 -26.71 12.62
N ALA A 188 -5.99 -26.89 13.43
CA ALA A 188 -7.17 -26.05 13.45
C ALA A 188 -6.75 -24.58 13.68
N VAL A 189 -7.09 -23.73 12.73
CA VAL A 189 -7.06 -22.28 12.91
C VAL A 189 -8.10 -21.95 13.98
N GLN A 190 -7.63 -21.52 15.14
CA GLN A 190 -8.49 -21.05 16.22
C GLN A 190 -9.29 -19.84 15.72
N LYS A 191 -10.62 -19.95 15.77
CA LYS A 191 -11.52 -18.81 15.62
C LYS A 191 -11.22 -17.81 16.73
N PRO A 192 -10.95 -16.53 16.42
CA PRO A 192 -10.90 -15.51 17.46
C PRO A 192 -12.32 -15.19 17.94
N GLU A 193 -12.49 -15.20 19.25
CA GLU A 193 -13.72 -14.83 19.94
C GLU A 193 -13.94 -13.31 19.94
N ASP A 194 -15.18 -12.95 19.71
CA ASP A 194 -16.00 -11.79 20.02
C ASP A 194 -15.55 -10.34 19.78
N GLY A 195 -16.41 -9.68 19.02
CA GLY A 195 -16.65 -8.24 18.87
C GLY A 195 -17.32 -7.99 17.52
N GLN A 196 -18.57 -7.60 17.48
CA GLN A 196 -19.47 -7.35 16.34
C GLN A 196 -18.77 -7.20 14.98
N ARG A 197 -18.57 -8.33 14.30
CA ARG A 197 -18.03 -8.37 12.94
C ARG A 197 -19.19 -8.19 11.97
N SER A 198 -19.19 -7.11 11.21
CA SER A 198 -20.02 -7.08 10.02
C SER A 198 -19.56 -8.23 9.12
N ASP A 199 -20.47 -9.09 8.63
CA ASP A 199 -20.19 -10.20 7.69
C ASP A 199 -19.44 -9.77 6.41
N PHE A 200 -19.23 -8.49 6.27
CA PHE A 200 -18.66 -7.80 5.12
C PHE A 200 -17.12 -7.70 5.14
N VAL A 201 -16.49 -7.59 6.33
CA VAL A 201 -15.03 -7.40 6.46
C VAL A 201 -14.39 -8.58 7.16
N ILE A 202 -13.34 -9.12 6.53
CA ILE A 202 -12.51 -10.19 7.06
C ILE A 202 -11.10 -9.63 7.29
N LEU A 203 -10.68 -9.62 8.55
CA LEU A 203 -9.34 -9.14 8.92
C LEU A 203 -8.36 -10.31 8.94
N VAL A 204 -7.25 -10.18 8.22
CA VAL A 204 -6.18 -11.18 8.14
C VAL A 204 -4.82 -10.54 8.44
N ARG A 205 -3.81 -11.33 8.79
CA ARG A 205 -2.49 -10.84 9.15
C ARG A 205 -1.54 -10.69 7.96
N SER A 206 -1.77 -11.51 6.92
CA SER A 206 -0.86 -11.60 5.78
C SER A 206 -1.58 -11.90 4.46
N ALA A 207 -0.87 -11.76 3.35
CA ALA A 207 -1.34 -12.21 2.05
C ALA A 207 -1.57 -13.74 2.01
N ALA A 208 -0.76 -14.51 2.74
CA ALA A 208 -0.94 -15.96 2.86
C ALA A 208 -2.25 -16.32 3.58
N ASP A 209 -2.60 -15.61 4.65
CA ASP A 209 -3.89 -15.81 5.34
C ASP A 209 -5.07 -15.42 4.45
N ALA A 210 -4.93 -14.36 3.65
CA ALA A 210 -5.93 -13.97 2.67
C ALA A 210 -6.11 -15.05 1.60
N ALA A 211 -5.02 -15.60 1.08
CA ALA A 211 -5.04 -16.70 0.11
C ALA A 211 -5.68 -17.96 0.69
N ALA A 212 -5.32 -18.35 1.92
CA ALA A 212 -5.91 -19.50 2.62
C ALA A 212 -7.43 -19.36 2.78
N TYR A 213 -7.90 -18.15 3.13
CA TYR A 213 -9.34 -17.86 3.19
C TYR A 213 -10.02 -18.01 1.82
N LEU A 214 -9.39 -17.52 0.76
CA LEU A 214 -9.91 -17.50 -0.61
C LEU A 214 -9.91 -18.86 -1.29
N PHE A 215 -9.05 -19.79 -0.85
CA PHE A 215 -8.86 -21.10 -1.48
C PHE A 215 -10.16 -21.89 -1.61
N GLY A 216 -11.01 -21.88 -0.58
CA GLY A 216 -12.30 -22.59 -0.58
C GLY A 216 -13.47 -21.80 -1.15
N THR A 217 -13.27 -20.60 -1.69
CA THR A 217 -14.32 -19.70 -2.16
C THR A 217 -14.54 -19.77 -3.67
N LYS A 218 -15.69 -19.24 -4.11
CA LYS A 218 -16.03 -19.09 -5.55
C LYS A 218 -16.22 -17.61 -5.89
N GLY A 219 -16.05 -17.25 -7.16
CA GLY A 219 -16.20 -15.89 -7.67
C GLY A 219 -14.86 -15.18 -7.87
N ASN A 220 -14.86 -14.02 -8.52
CA ASN A 220 -13.67 -13.27 -8.88
C ASN A 220 -13.12 -12.49 -7.68
N ILE A 221 -11.81 -12.28 -7.72
CA ILE A 221 -11.06 -11.65 -6.65
C ILE A 221 -10.32 -10.45 -7.24
N LEU A 222 -10.47 -9.27 -6.63
CA LEU A 222 -9.66 -8.09 -6.95
C LEU A 222 -8.55 -7.93 -5.91
N LEU A 223 -7.30 -8.15 -6.31
CA LEU A 223 -6.12 -7.90 -5.49
C LEU A 223 -5.66 -6.46 -5.69
N THR A 224 -5.67 -5.67 -4.63
CA THR A 224 -5.19 -4.26 -4.61
C THR A 224 -3.97 -4.08 -3.70
N THR A 225 -3.24 -5.17 -3.46
CA THR A 225 -2.07 -5.23 -2.58
C THR A 225 -0.74 -4.98 -3.29
N GLY A 226 -0.80 -4.77 -4.62
CA GLY A 226 0.37 -4.63 -5.49
C GLY A 226 0.91 -5.97 -5.96
N SER A 227 2.01 -5.95 -6.72
CA SER A 227 2.55 -7.13 -7.42
C SER A 227 3.49 -8.01 -6.57
N LYS A 228 4.02 -7.50 -5.47
CA LYS A 228 5.10 -8.18 -4.70
C LYS A 228 4.65 -9.47 -3.99
N GLU A 229 3.37 -9.58 -3.65
CA GLU A 229 2.83 -10.68 -2.84
C GLU A 229 2.01 -11.69 -3.67
N LEU A 230 2.07 -11.62 -5.00
CA LEU A 230 1.29 -12.50 -5.88
C LEU A 230 1.61 -13.98 -5.69
N GLY A 231 2.84 -14.31 -5.33
CA GLY A 231 3.25 -15.68 -5.00
C GLY A 231 2.44 -16.32 -3.86
N ALA A 232 1.93 -15.52 -2.93
CA ALA A 232 1.08 -16.03 -1.83
C ALA A 232 -0.23 -16.62 -2.33
N TYR A 233 -0.70 -16.23 -3.52
CA TYR A 233 -1.95 -16.67 -4.11
C TYR A 233 -1.77 -17.80 -5.14
N ALA A 234 -0.63 -18.52 -5.08
CA ALA A 234 -0.27 -19.55 -6.06
C ALA A 234 -1.33 -20.65 -6.22
N GLU A 235 -2.04 -20.99 -5.17
CA GLU A 235 -3.09 -22.02 -5.16
C GLU A 235 -4.47 -21.52 -5.66
N ILE A 236 -4.62 -20.22 -5.92
CA ILE A 236 -5.86 -19.63 -6.41
C ILE A 236 -5.91 -19.74 -7.95
N PRO A 237 -7.01 -20.23 -8.55
CA PRO A 237 -7.15 -20.27 -10.01
C PRO A 237 -6.96 -18.88 -10.63
N ARG A 238 -6.04 -18.79 -11.60
CA ARG A 238 -5.59 -17.51 -12.20
C ARG A 238 -6.71 -16.74 -12.88
N GLU A 239 -7.67 -17.45 -13.45
CA GLU A 239 -8.82 -16.88 -14.14
C GLU A 239 -9.71 -16.04 -13.22
N ARG A 240 -9.69 -16.34 -11.93
CA ARG A 240 -10.45 -15.59 -10.89
C ARG A 240 -9.72 -14.35 -10.39
N MET A 241 -8.41 -14.25 -10.64
CA MET A 241 -7.57 -13.19 -10.08
C MET A 241 -7.53 -11.99 -11.01
N TYR A 242 -8.05 -10.87 -10.56
CA TYR A 242 -7.84 -9.56 -11.14
C TYR A 242 -6.85 -8.80 -10.26
N VAL A 243 -5.80 -8.27 -10.85
CA VAL A 243 -4.69 -7.68 -10.10
C VAL A 243 -4.52 -6.23 -10.48
N ARG A 244 -4.70 -5.33 -9.52
CA ARG A 244 -4.47 -3.90 -9.72
C ARG A 244 -3.08 -3.50 -9.25
N VAL A 245 -2.27 -3.01 -10.19
CA VAL A 245 -0.87 -2.65 -9.99
C VAL A 245 -0.56 -1.26 -10.56
N LEU A 246 0.59 -0.73 -10.22
CA LEU A 246 1.13 0.45 -10.88
C LEU A 246 1.46 0.14 -12.36
N PRO A 247 1.31 1.10 -13.28
CA PRO A 247 1.63 0.94 -14.69
C PRO A 247 3.15 1.02 -14.93
N THR A 248 3.92 0.19 -14.22
CA THR A 248 5.37 0.07 -14.36
C THR A 248 5.72 -1.27 -14.97
N HIS A 249 6.83 -1.33 -15.70
CA HIS A 249 7.34 -2.56 -16.30
C HIS A 249 7.49 -3.68 -15.27
N ASP A 250 8.14 -3.40 -14.13
CA ASP A 250 8.34 -4.37 -13.05
C ASP A 250 7.03 -4.94 -12.50
N SER A 251 5.99 -4.09 -12.37
CA SER A 251 4.70 -4.52 -11.85
C SER A 251 3.96 -5.44 -12.81
N ILE A 252 4.03 -5.13 -14.11
CA ILE A 252 3.43 -5.96 -15.17
C ILE A 252 4.19 -7.27 -15.30
N ALA A 253 5.52 -7.23 -15.36
CA ALA A 253 6.37 -8.43 -15.41
C ALA A 253 6.15 -9.36 -14.20
N ALA A 254 5.94 -8.81 -13.01
CA ALA A 254 5.61 -9.61 -11.82
C ALA A 254 4.23 -10.29 -11.93
N CYS A 255 3.25 -9.65 -12.58
CA CYS A 255 1.96 -10.28 -12.86
C CYS A 255 2.10 -11.41 -13.88
N GLU A 256 2.88 -11.21 -14.93
CA GLU A 256 3.18 -12.23 -15.96
C GLU A 256 3.92 -13.42 -15.35
N ALA A 257 4.93 -13.17 -14.52
CA ALA A 257 5.67 -14.22 -13.79
C ALA A 257 4.79 -15.01 -12.80
N ALA A 258 3.66 -14.44 -12.37
CA ALA A 258 2.65 -15.10 -11.55
C ALA A 258 1.54 -15.75 -12.37
N ASP A 259 1.67 -15.84 -13.69
CA ASP A 259 0.71 -16.41 -14.65
C ASP A 259 -0.68 -15.74 -14.59
N VAL A 260 -0.75 -14.45 -14.22
CA VAL A 260 -2.01 -13.68 -14.25
C VAL A 260 -2.38 -13.42 -15.71
N PRO A 261 -3.59 -13.81 -16.16
CA PRO A 261 -4.03 -13.51 -17.53
C PRO A 261 -3.94 -12.01 -17.84
N HIS A 262 -3.39 -11.61 -18.96
CA HIS A 262 -3.21 -10.19 -19.32
C HIS A 262 -4.50 -9.37 -19.20
N ARG A 263 -5.65 -9.95 -19.58
CA ARG A 263 -6.98 -9.32 -19.46
C ARG A 263 -7.39 -9.03 -18.00
N ASN A 264 -6.73 -9.67 -17.03
CA ASN A 264 -7.00 -9.52 -15.60
C ASN A 264 -6.00 -8.59 -14.92
N ILE A 265 -5.04 -8.02 -15.65
CA ILE A 265 -4.08 -7.05 -15.14
C ILE A 265 -4.66 -5.65 -15.32
N ILE A 266 -4.82 -4.93 -14.22
CA ILE A 266 -5.34 -3.55 -14.19
C ILE A 266 -4.18 -2.63 -13.80
N ALA A 267 -3.47 -2.12 -14.80
CA ALA A 267 -2.31 -1.25 -14.60
C ALA A 267 -2.75 0.22 -14.58
N MET A 268 -2.89 0.80 -13.38
CA MET A 268 -3.40 2.17 -13.21
C MET A 268 -2.76 2.87 -12.01
N PHE A 269 -2.65 4.19 -12.11
CA PHE A 269 -2.25 5.08 -11.01
C PHE A 269 -3.45 5.44 -10.12
N GLY A 270 -3.28 5.33 -8.78
CA GLY A 270 -4.21 5.85 -7.79
C GLY A 270 -3.87 7.28 -7.34
N PRO A 271 -4.60 7.86 -6.38
CA PRO A 271 -5.74 7.25 -5.66
C PRO A 271 -7.01 7.13 -6.52
N PHE A 272 -7.86 6.16 -6.19
CA PHE A 272 -9.10 5.92 -6.93
C PHE A 272 -10.29 6.39 -6.12
N SER A 273 -11.21 7.12 -6.76
CA SER A 273 -12.49 7.48 -6.16
C SER A 273 -13.33 6.24 -5.85
N GLN A 274 -14.31 6.37 -4.98
CA GLN A 274 -15.30 5.32 -4.69
C GLN A 274 -15.97 4.82 -5.99
N ARG A 275 -16.42 5.73 -6.87
CA ARG A 275 -17.06 5.39 -8.15
C ARG A 275 -16.17 4.55 -9.06
N MET A 276 -14.87 4.86 -9.13
CA MET A 276 -13.92 4.08 -9.93
C MET A 276 -13.74 2.67 -9.35
N ASN A 277 -13.68 2.56 -8.01
CA ASN A 277 -13.62 1.25 -7.37
C ASN A 277 -14.93 0.47 -7.61
N GLU A 278 -16.11 1.08 -7.49
CA GLU A 278 -17.41 0.46 -7.81
C GLU A 278 -17.43 -0.05 -9.26
N ALA A 279 -17.05 0.78 -10.23
CA ALA A 279 -17.02 0.40 -11.64
C ALA A 279 -16.13 -0.83 -11.90
N MET A 280 -14.96 -0.92 -11.25
CA MET A 280 -14.10 -2.10 -11.37
C MET A 280 -14.74 -3.35 -10.74
N LEU A 281 -15.35 -3.21 -9.56
CA LEU A 281 -15.98 -4.32 -8.86
C LEU A 281 -17.14 -4.89 -9.68
N GLU A 282 -17.96 -4.04 -10.27
CA GLU A 282 -19.09 -4.41 -11.13
C GLU A 282 -18.62 -4.98 -12.47
N GLN A 283 -17.71 -4.30 -13.18
CA GLN A 283 -17.24 -4.68 -14.51
C GLN A 283 -16.61 -6.08 -14.52
N TYR A 284 -15.86 -6.42 -13.49
CA TYR A 284 -15.16 -7.70 -13.38
C TYR A 284 -15.90 -8.72 -12.52
N HIS A 285 -17.14 -8.45 -12.13
CA HIS A 285 -17.98 -9.32 -11.30
C HIS A 285 -17.23 -9.82 -10.06
N ILE A 286 -16.62 -8.89 -9.35
CA ILE A 286 -15.78 -9.18 -8.17
C ILE A 286 -16.66 -9.61 -7.00
N SER A 287 -16.27 -10.71 -6.37
CA SER A 287 -16.90 -11.21 -5.15
C SER A 287 -16.07 -10.91 -3.91
N TYR A 288 -14.75 -10.78 -4.06
CA TYR A 288 -13.80 -10.52 -2.98
C TYR A 288 -12.83 -9.42 -3.35
N LEU A 289 -12.70 -8.42 -2.49
CA LEU A 289 -11.68 -7.38 -2.59
C LEU A 289 -10.60 -7.66 -1.54
N VAL A 290 -9.36 -7.83 -1.96
CA VAL A 290 -8.21 -7.90 -1.05
C VAL A 290 -7.49 -6.56 -1.04
N THR A 291 -7.34 -5.98 0.12
CA THR A 291 -6.64 -4.70 0.32
C THR A 291 -5.81 -4.72 1.59
N LYS A 292 -4.81 -3.84 1.65
CA LYS A 292 -4.05 -3.57 2.88
C LYS A 292 -4.75 -2.48 3.67
N GLU A 293 -4.71 -2.59 5.00
CA GLU A 293 -5.14 -1.54 5.91
C GLU A 293 -4.22 -0.32 5.69
N ALA A 294 -4.66 0.62 4.87
CA ALA A 294 -3.94 1.84 4.55
C ALA A 294 -4.73 3.05 5.08
N GLY A 295 -4.02 4.13 5.46
CA GLY A 295 -4.67 5.37 5.85
C GLY A 295 -5.38 6.07 4.67
N ARG A 296 -6.01 7.22 4.94
CA ARG A 296 -6.79 8.01 3.96
C ARG A 296 -6.06 8.21 2.63
N ASN A 297 -4.76 8.48 2.63
CA ASN A 297 -3.97 8.70 1.41
C ASN A 297 -3.83 7.46 0.51
N GLY A 298 -4.15 6.25 1.01
CA GLY A 298 -4.13 5.01 0.22
C GLY A 298 -5.48 4.66 -0.43
N GLY A 299 -6.49 5.54 -0.34
CA GLY A 299 -7.83 5.28 -0.86
C GLY A 299 -8.49 4.05 -0.19
N PHE A 300 -8.18 3.81 1.09
CA PHE A 300 -8.72 2.66 1.82
C PHE A 300 -10.22 2.82 2.05
N GLU A 301 -10.64 4.00 2.48
CA GLU A 301 -12.04 4.31 2.76
C GLU A 301 -12.90 4.17 1.50
N GLU A 302 -12.46 4.74 0.37
CA GLU A 302 -13.15 4.66 -0.92
C GLU A 302 -13.29 3.22 -1.41
N LYS A 303 -12.28 2.38 -1.17
CA LYS A 303 -12.34 0.94 -1.48
C LYS A 303 -13.36 0.22 -0.60
N MET A 304 -13.38 0.52 0.69
CA MET A 304 -14.30 -0.11 1.64
C MET A 304 -15.75 0.30 1.37
N GLN A 305 -15.99 1.57 1.08
CA GLN A 305 -17.32 2.07 0.72
C GLN A 305 -17.82 1.44 -0.59
N ALA A 306 -16.96 1.38 -1.61
CA ALA A 306 -17.28 0.72 -2.87
C ALA A 306 -17.63 -0.76 -2.68
N ALA A 307 -16.80 -1.50 -1.94
CA ALA A 307 -17.04 -2.91 -1.67
C ALA A 307 -18.35 -3.13 -0.90
N LYS A 308 -18.64 -2.30 0.12
CA LYS A 308 -19.92 -2.34 0.86
C LYS A 308 -21.11 -2.11 -0.06
N ARG A 309 -21.03 -1.09 -0.93
CA ARG A 309 -22.12 -0.74 -1.83
C ARG A 309 -22.38 -1.81 -2.89
N CYS A 310 -21.34 -2.45 -3.41
CA CYS A 310 -21.44 -3.53 -4.40
C CYS A 310 -21.70 -4.91 -3.78
N GLY A 311 -21.81 -5.03 -2.44
CA GLY A 311 -22.00 -6.33 -1.77
C GLY A 311 -20.78 -7.25 -1.87
N VAL A 312 -19.59 -6.70 -2.09
CA VAL A 312 -18.32 -7.41 -2.23
C VAL A 312 -17.68 -7.61 -0.85
N LYS A 313 -17.28 -8.83 -0.51
CA LYS A 313 -16.57 -9.09 0.75
C LYS A 313 -15.17 -8.51 0.71
N ALA A 314 -14.80 -7.71 1.72
CA ALA A 314 -13.48 -7.12 1.85
C ALA A 314 -12.59 -7.97 2.76
N ILE A 315 -11.45 -8.44 2.23
CA ILE A 315 -10.39 -9.10 3.00
C ILE A 315 -9.30 -8.07 3.22
N VAL A 316 -9.14 -7.65 4.46
CA VAL A 316 -8.22 -6.58 4.84
C VAL A 316 -7.01 -7.17 5.54
N ILE A 317 -5.84 -7.02 4.92
CA ILE A 317 -4.57 -7.38 5.53
C ILE A 317 -4.22 -6.28 6.52
N ARG A 318 -4.16 -6.65 7.80
CA ARG A 318 -3.85 -5.72 8.89
C ARG A 318 -2.48 -5.11 8.71
N ARG A 319 -2.37 -3.86 9.09
CA ARG A 319 -1.09 -3.17 9.19
C ARG A 319 -0.23 -3.87 10.26
N PRO A 320 1.05 -4.17 9.98
CA PRO A 320 1.97 -4.65 11.01
C PRO A 320 2.04 -3.62 12.16
N GLU A 321 2.16 -4.13 13.39
CA GLU A 321 2.44 -3.28 14.53
C GLU A 321 3.77 -2.56 14.28
N ASP A 322 3.76 -1.25 14.39
CA ASP A 322 4.92 -0.41 14.19
C ASP A 322 5.01 0.60 15.32
N SER A 323 6.21 0.83 15.82
CA SER A 323 6.47 1.79 16.88
C SER A 323 7.49 2.80 16.40
N GLY A 324 7.17 4.07 16.59
CA GLY A 324 7.99 5.17 16.15
C GLY A 324 7.46 6.50 16.66
N VAL A 325 7.96 7.58 16.11
CA VAL A 325 7.54 8.94 16.41
C VAL A 325 6.76 9.55 15.25
N THR A 326 5.91 10.51 15.53
CA THR A 326 5.24 11.27 14.47
C THR A 326 6.21 12.18 13.74
N VAL A 327 5.80 12.78 12.63
CA VAL A 327 6.61 13.74 11.86
C VAL A 327 7.06 14.89 12.76
N GLU A 328 6.15 15.45 13.58
CA GLU A 328 6.44 16.53 14.50
C GLU A 328 7.42 16.09 15.61
N GLY A 329 7.23 14.86 16.14
CA GLY A 329 8.12 14.26 17.13
C GLY A 329 9.52 14.04 16.55
N ALA A 330 9.61 13.52 15.32
CA ALA A 330 10.87 13.32 14.60
C ALA A 330 11.60 14.64 14.35
N ALA A 331 10.86 15.66 13.90
CA ALA A 331 11.40 17.00 13.68
C ALA A 331 11.87 17.68 14.96
N ALA A 332 11.20 17.43 16.10
CA ALA A 332 11.61 17.97 17.40
C ALA A 332 12.90 17.32 17.95
N MET A 333 13.25 16.12 17.46
CA MET A 333 14.49 15.45 17.86
C MET A 333 15.73 16.05 17.19
N LEU A 334 15.55 16.79 16.10
CA LEU A 334 16.63 17.55 15.48
C LEU A 334 16.96 18.74 16.40
N ARG A 335 18.04 18.61 17.14
CA ARG A 335 18.60 19.74 17.89
C ARG A 335 19.44 20.57 16.92
N ILE A 336 18.87 21.64 16.40
CA ILE A 336 19.62 22.71 15.77
C ILE A 336 20.00 23.67 16.92
N PRO A 337 21.28 23.95 17.09
CA PRO A 337 21.73 24.84 18.15
C PRO A 337 21.22 26.29 17.98
#